data_897662c7eee26c37b67d235704b007e1
#
_entry.id   897662c7eee26c37b67d235704b007e1
#
_cell.length_a   1.000
_cell.length_b   1.000
_cell.length_c   1.000
_cell.angle_alpha   90.00
_cell.angle_beta   90.00
_cell.angle_gamma   90.00
#
_symmetry.space_group_name_H-M   'P 1'
#
loop_
_entity.id
_entity.type
_entity.pdbx_description
1 polymer ?
#
loop_
_entity_poly.entity_id
_entity_poly.type
_entity_poly.pdbx_seq_one_letter_code
_entity_poly.pdbx_strand_id
1 'polypeptide(L)'
;KAAKLMLEADQPNDYLLATGISHRLSYFIAKAFQAAGITDWSDLVVSTSDNARQADTNLLVGESKAAYTQLGWRHTVDFDSMAKRMVEYDMALLKDPELLWLDF
;
A
#
# COMPACT_ATOMS: atom_id res chain seq x y z
N LYS A 1 -4.06 5.76 -12.77
CA LYS A 1 -3.11 5.89 -13.93
C LYS A 1 -3.04 4.59 -14.73
N ALA A 2 -2.76 3.43 -14.10
CA ALA A 2 -2.62 2.16 -14.81
C ALA A 2 -3.88 1.78 -15.62
N ALA A 3 -5.06 1.85 -15.01
CA ALA A 3 -6.32 1.53 -15.69
C ALA A 3 -6.53 2.39 -16.95
N LYS A 4 -6.19 3.67 -16.90
CA LYS A 4 -6.24 4.53 -18.08
C LYS A 4 -5.31 4.03 -19.20
N LEU A 5 -4.06 3.70 -18.87
CA LEU A 5 -3.11 3.17 -19.85
C LEU A 5 -3.56 1.83 -20.44
N MET A 6 -4.20 0.97 -19.64
CA MET A 6 -4.78 -0.29 -20.12
C MET A 6 -5.91 -0.06 -21.12
N LEU A 7 -6.75 0.95 -20.91
CA LEU A 7 -7.85 1.31 -21.81
C LEU A 7 -7.35 1.96 -23.10
N GLU A 8 -6.20 2.60 -23.07
CA GLU A 8 -5.57 3.26 -24.22
C GLU A 8 -4.63 2.32 -25.02
N ALA A 9 -4.42 1.08 -24.53
CA ALA A 9 -3.56 0.10 -25.21
C ALA A 9 -4.23 -0.44 -26.49
N ASP A 10 -3.42 -0.64 -27.54
CA ASP A 10 -3.90 -1.15 -28.83
C ASP A 10 -4.48 -2.57 -28.74
N GLN A 11 -4.01 -3.36 -27.81
CA GLN A 11 -4.45 -4.75 -27.59
C GLN A 11 -4.73 -4.98 -26.10
N PRO A 12 -5.86 -5.67 -25.79
CA PRO A 12 -6.15 -6.06 -24.40
C PRO A 12 -5.14 -7.09 -23.90
N ASN A 13 -4.71 -6.96 -22.64
CA ASN A 13 -3.83 -7.91 -21.98
C ASN A 13 -4.02 -7.86 -20.46
N ASP A 14 -3.52 -8.88 -19.75
CA ASP A 14 -3.47 -8.93 -18.31
C ASP A 14 -2.19 -8.29 -17.78
N TYR A 15 -2.31 -7.42 -16.78
CA TYR A 15 -1.18 -6.71 -16.20
C TYR A 15 -1.15 -6.86 -14.68
N LEU A 16 0.00 -7.26 -14.16
CA LEU A 16 0.27 -7.22 -12.73
C LEU A 16 0.85 -5.86 -12.35
N LEU A 17 0.21 -5.19 -11.40
CA LEU A 17 0.64 -3.89 -10.88
C LEU A 17 1.22 -4.10 -9.48
N ALA A 18 2.53 -3.97 -9.35
CA ALA A 18 3.23 -4.17 -8.10
C ALA A 18 4.48 -3.29 -8.03
N THR A 19 4.98 -3.09 -6.82
CA THR A 19 6.24 -2.35 -6.59
C THR A 19 7.47 -3.23 -6.79
N GLY A 20 7.33 -4.55 -6.74
CA GLY A 20 8.43 -5.49 -6.80
C GLY A 20 9.22 -5.62 -5.49
N ILE A 21 8.78 -4.98 -4.42
CA ILE A 21 9.46 -4.96 -3.13
C ILE A 21 8.52 -5.50 -2.06
N SER A 22 9.00 -6.49 -1.29
CA SER A 22 8.29 -7.04 -0.14
C SER A 22 8.70 -6.32 1.14
N HIS A 23 7.72 -6.04 1.99
CA HIS A 23 7.92 -5.44 3.29
C HIS A 23 7.31 -6.32 4.38
N ARG A 24 7.95 -6.38 5.55
CA ARG A 24 7.39 -7.06 6.72
C ARG A 24 6.24 -6.23 7.29
N LEU A 25 5.23 -6.91 7.82
CA LEU A 25 4.10 -6.23 8.48
C LEU A 25 4.57 -5.34 9.64
N SER A 26 5.58 -5.78 10.42
CA SER A 26 6.17 -4.96 11.48
C SER A 26 6.77 -3.64 10.97
N TYR A 27 7.33 -3.64 9.76
CA TYR A 27 7.82 -2.43 9.12
C TYR A 27 6.66 -1.47 8.77
N PHE A 28 5.57 -2.01 8.23
CA PHE A 28 4.36 -1.20 7.95
C PHE A 28 3.80 -0.56 9.23
N ILE A 29 3.68 -1.37 10.30
CA ILE A 29 3.21 -0.89 11.62
C ILE A 29 4.11 0.25 12.12
N ALA A 30 5.43 0.06 12.09
CA ALA A 30 6.39 1.09 12.53
C ALA A 30 6.24 2.40 11.74
N LYS A 31 6.05 2.31 10.40
CA LYS A 31 5.84 3.50 9.56
C LYS A 31 4.51 4.19 9.82
N ALA A 32 3.46 3.43 10.07
CA ALA A 32 2.16 3.98 10.42
C ALA A 32 2.20 4.75 11.76
N PHE A 33 2.78 4.16 12.80
CA PHE A 33 2.95 4.84 14.09
C PHE A 33 3.87 6.06 13.99
N GLN A 34 4.95 5.97 13.22
CA GLN A 34 5.83 7.11 12.96
C GLN A 34 5.07 8.27 12.30
N ALA A 35 4.19 7.99 11.35
CA ALA A 35 3.37 9.01 10.70
C ALA A 35 2.38 9.66 11.68
N ALA A 36 1.91 8.93 12.69
CA ALA A 36 1.09 9.44 13.78
C ALA A 36 1.89 10.17 14.87
N GLY A 37 3.22 10.27 14.76
CA GLY A 37 4.10 10.89 15.75
C GLY A 37 4.42 10.01 16.95
N ILE A 38 4.17 8.69 16.85
CA ILE A 38 4.41 7.71 17.91
C ILE A 38 5.67 6.91 17.58
N THR A 39 6.71 7.01 18.39
CA THR A 39 7.98 6.29 18.17
C THR A 39 8.04 4.95 18.88
N ASP A 40 7.45 4.84 20.08
CA ASP A 40 7.34 3.59 20.82
C ASP A 40 5.89 3.08 20.76
N TRP A 41 5.69 2.04 19.98
CA TRP A 41 4.39 1.41 19.76
C TRP A 41 4.30 -0.03 20.28
N SER A 42 5.35 -0.52 20.96
CA SER A 42 5.46 -1.91 21.39
C SER A 42 4.28 -2.36 22.26
N ASP A 43 3.84 -1.48 23.17
CA ASP A 43 2.72 -1.77 24.08
C ASP A 43 1.33 -1.53 23.45
N LEU A 44 1.29 -0.97 22.23
CA LEU A 44 0.05 -0.64 21.54
C LEU A 44 -0.39 -1.73 20.53
N VAL A 45 0.48 -2.71 20.27
CA VAL A 45 0.23 -3.77 19.30
C VAL A 45 0.35 -5.14 19.96
N VAL A 46 -0.74 -5.89 19.90
CA VAL A 46 -0.81 -7.26 20.42
C VAL A 46 -0.97 -8.23 19.25
N SER A 47 -0.13 -9.26 19.22
CA SER A 47 -0.28 -10.37 18.28
C SER A 47 -1.09 -11.48 18.96
N THR A 48 -2.19 -11.90 18.32
CA THR A 48 -3.05 -12.96 18.79
C THR A 48 -3.06 -14.13 17.80
N SER A 49 -3.13 -15.36 18.34
CA SER A 49 -3.26 -16.57 17.51
C SER A 49 -4.58 -16.62 16.72
N ASP A 50 -5.61 -15.97 17.22
CA ASP A 50 -6.96 -16.00 16.62
C ASP A 50 -7.00 -15.32 15.23
N ASN A 51 -6.07 -14.41 14.98
CA ASN A 51 -5.92 -13.72 13.71
C ASN A 51 -4.86 -14.36 12.78
N ALA A 52 -4.21 -15.43 13.21
CA ALA A 52 -3.22 -16.14 12.41
C ALA A 52 -3.91 -16.94 11.29
N ARG A 53 -3.46 -16.74 10.04
CA ARG A 53 -3.90 -17.58 8.93
C ARG A 53 -3.31 -18.98 9.06
N GLN A 54 -4.11 -20.02 8.80
CA GLN A 54 -3.64 -21.41 8.85
C GLN A 54 -2.57 -21.73 7.79
N ALA A 55 -2.61 -21.03 6.66
CA ALA A 55 -1.60 -21.11 5.61
C ALA A 55 -1.32 -19.71 5.09
N ASP A 56 -0.13 -19.22 5.32
CA ASP A 56 0.35 -17.95 4.79
C ASP A 56 1.61 -18.19 3.94
N THR A 57 1.73 -17.48 2.83
CA THR A 57 2.92 -17.54 1.98
C THR A 57 4.04 -16.72 2.65
N ASN A 58 5.19 -17.36 2.86
CA ASN A 58 6.34 -16.72 3.50
C ASN A 58 6.86 -15.49 2.74
N LEU A 59 6.69 -15.50 1.41
CA LEU A 59 7.10 -14.40 0.55
C LEU A 59 6.24 -14.37 -0.72
N LEU A 60 5.57 -13.25 -0.96
CA LEU A 60 4.85 -13.00 -2.20
C LEU A 60 5.29 -11.64 -2.75
N VAL A 61 5.93 -11.65 -3.92
CA VAL A 61 6.42 -10.44 -4.60
C VAL A 61 5.86 -10.41 -6.01
N GLY A 62 5.11 -9.36 -6.32
CA GLY A 62 4.58 -9.14 -7.65
C GLY A 62 5.63 -8.51 -8.58
N GLU A 63 5.70 -8.96 -9.83
CA GLU A 63 6.55 -8.38 -10.87
C GLU A 63 5.68 -7.61 -11.89
N SER A 64 5.96 -6.32 -12.06
CA SER A 64 5.23 -5.42 -12.98
C SER A 64 5.95 -5.17 -14.31
N LYS A 65 6.84 -6.07 -14.72
CA LYS A 65 7.65 -5.91 -15.95
C LYS A 65 6.79 -5.72 -17.21
N ALA A 66 5.71 -6.49 -17.36
CA ALA A 66 4.81 -6.36 -18.50
C ALA A 66 4.11 -4.98 -18.52
N ALA A 67 3.63 -4.51 -17.38
CA ALA A 67 3.02 -3.18 -17.26
C ALA A 67 4.02 -2.07 -17.60
N TYR A 68 5.27 -2.22 -17.18
CA TYR A 68 6.32 -1.28 -17.53
C TYR A 68 6.65 -1.29 -19.03
N THR A 69 6.91 -2.46 -19.62
CA THR A 69 7.38 -2.57 -21.00
C THR A 69 6.30 -2.27 -22.02
N GLN A 70 5.04 -2.62 -21.75
CA GLN A 70 3.93 -2.48 -22.69
C GLN A 70 3.13 -1.19 -22.49
N LEU A 71 2.97 -0.72 -21.23
CA LEU A 71 2.18 0.46 -20.92
C LEU A 71 3.03 1.67 -20.45
N GLY A 72 4.32 1.50 -20.25
CA GLY A 72 5.17 2.52 -19.63
C GLY A 72 4.79 2.83 -18.17
N TRP A 73 4.01 1.93 -17.52
CA TRP A 73 3.56 2.16 -16.16
C TRP A 73 4.64 1.85 -15.14
N ARG A 74 4.79 2.76 -14.18
CA ARG A 74 5.58 2.56 -12.93
C ARG A 74 4.80 3.09 -11.74
N HIS A 75 5.03 2.49 -10.58
CA HIS A 75 4.56 3.08 -9.33
C HIS A 75 5.27 4.43 -9.10
N THR A 76 4.53 5.40 -8.57
CA THR A 76 5.04 6.76 -8.28
C THR A 76 5.04 7.08 -6.81
N VAL A 77 4.46 6.20 -5.99
CA VAL A 77 4.39 6.31 -4.53
C VAL A 77 5.12 5.12 -3.95
N ASP A 78 6.13 5.37 -3.15
CA ASP A 78 6.83 4.33 -2.41
C ASP A 78 6.03 3.86 -1.18
N PHE A 79 6.51 2.79 -0.55
CA PHE A 79 5.80 2.17 0.57
C PHE A 79 5.68 3.10 1.78
N ASP A 80 6.72 3.82 2.13
CA ASP A 80 6.74 4.73 3.27
C ASP A 80 5.78 5.90 3.07
N SER A 81 5.80 6.49 1.88
CA SER A 81 4.87 7.56 1.48
C SER A 81 3.42 7.07 1.46
N MET A 82 3.18 5.84 1.03
CA MET A 82 1.85 5.24 1.05
C MET A 82 1.33 5.10 2.49
N ALA A 83 2.13 4.49 3.37
CA ALA A 83 1.76 4.30 4.78
C ALA A 83 1.48 5.64 5.46
N LYS A 84 2.34 6.63 5.23
CA LYS A 84 2.17 7.98 5.76
C LYS A 84 0.85 8.61 5.28
N ARG A 85 0.57 8.60 4.00
CA ARG A 85 -0.67 9.17 3.44
C ARG A 85 -1.93 8.49 3.96
N MET A 86 -1.91 7.17 4.16
CA MET A 86 -3.04 6.45 4.75
C MET A 86 -3.35 6.95 6.15
N VAL A 87 -2.32 7.06 7.00
CA VAL A 87 -2.49 7.55 8.38
C VAL A 87 -2.92 9.02 8.40
N GLU A 88 -2.30 9.87 7.59
CA GLU A 88 -2.67 11.30 7.51
C GLU A 88 -4.14 11.48 7.08
N TYR A 89 -4.61 10.68 6.12
CA TYR A 89 -6.00 10.68 5.71
C TYR A 89 -6.93 10.24 6.83
N ASP A 90 -6.64 9.11 7.50
CA ASP A 90 -7.46 8.61 8.60
C ASP A 90 -7.53 9.61 9.76
N MET A 91 -6.40 10.26 10.08
CA MET A 91 -6.36 11.31 11.10
C MET A 91 -7.14 12.56 10.68
N ALA A 92 -7.13 12.91 9.41
CA ALA A 92 -7.94 14.02 8.90
C ALA A 92 -9.44 13.69 8.91
N LEU A 93 -9.80 12.45 8.55
CA LEU A 93 -11.18 11.95 8.59
C LEU A 93 -11.77 11.95 10.01
N LEU A 94 -10.96 11.72 11.05
CA LEU A 94 -11.39 11.84 12.44
C LEU A 94 -11.77 13.29 12.81
N LYS A 95 -11.19 14.28 12.14
CA LYS A 95 -11.48 15.70 12.38
C LYS A 95 -12.62 16.20 11.50
N ASP A 96 -12.72 15.68 10.30
CA ASP A 96 -13.75 16.00 9.30
C ASP A 96 -14.29 14.69 8.70
N PRO A 97 -15.38 14.13 9.26
CA PRO A 97 -15.96 12.87 8.77
C PRO A 97 -16.54 12.94 7.36
N GLU A 98 -16.73 14.14 6.80
CA GLU A 98 -17.21 14.32 5.43
C GLU A 98 -16.08 14.47 4.40
N LEU A 99 -14.83 14.40 4.87
CA LEU A 99 -13.64 14.49 4.01
C LEU A 99 -13.65 13.39 2.94
N LEU A 100 -13.54 13.79 1.67
CA LEU A 100 -13.42 12.86 0.57
C LEU A 100 -11.94 12.58 0.26
N TRP A 101 -11.63 11.34 -0.13
CA TRP A 101 -10.27 10.96 -0.52
C TRP A 101 -9.70 11.83 -1.65
N LEU A 102 -10.57 12.37 -2.50
CA LEU A 102 -10.19 13.23 -3.62
C LEU A 102 -9.62 14.59 -3.16
N ASP A 103 -9.92 14.99 -1.92
CA ASP A 103 -9.51 16.26 -1.32
C ASP A 103 -8.17 16.12 -0.57
N PHE A 104 -7.58 14.91 -0.54
CA PHE A 104 -6.37 14.53 0.16
C PHE A 104 -5.29 14.02 -0.82
#